data_f979631a2ab42f20081065be8b7e3976
#
_entry.id   f979631a2ab42f20081065be8b7e3976
#
_cell.length_a   1.000
_cell.length_b   1.000
_cell.length_c   1.000
_cell.angle_alpha   90.00
_cell.angle_beta   90.00
_cell.angle_gamma   90.00
#
_symmetry.space_group_name_H-M   'P 1'
#
loop_
_entity.id
_entity.type
_entity.pdbx_description
1 polymer ?
#
loop_
_entity_poly.entity_id
_entity_poly.type
_entity_poly.pdbx_seq_one_letter_code
_entity_poly.pdbx_strand_id
1 'polypeptide(L)'
;MQLNSRNPPYSLAIFDLDGTLADSFPWFLRTINDVADRFNFRRVADDEIEALRHASSREILARLEVPLWQLPAIARHARRLKAEAAAEISLFAGVETMLQALANNGVQLALVTSDSEANAREKLGESAALFAHFDCAASLFGKPAKFRRVIRRAGVEPGRVIAIGDEVRDIEAARAVGIACGAVSWGYAAPAALRALAPDHMFAQMDEIANVVCRISLKA
;
A
#
# COMPACT_ATOMS: atom_id res chain seq x y z
N MET A 1 -20.30 15.02 27.34
CA MET A 1 -20.02 15.38 25.94
C MET A 1 -20.41 14.15 25.11
N GLN A 2 -21.60 14.20 24.47
CA GLN A 2 -22.14 13.07 23.73
C GLN A 2 -21.32 12.88 22.45
N LEU A 3 -20.60 11.77 22.36
CA LEU A 3 -20.03 11.26 21.12
C LEU A 3 -21.22 10.91 20.21
N ASN A 4 -21.44 11.73 19.19
CA ASN A 4 -22.38 11.43 18.14
C ASN A 4 -21.88 10.15 17.43
N SER A 5 -22.45 9.01 17.74
CA SER A 5 -22.18 7.72 17.12
C SER A 5 -22.74 7.69 15.69
N ARG A 6 -22.18 8.51 14.80
CA ARG A 6 -22.35 8.30 13.37
C ARG A 6 -21.41 7.18 12.99
N ASN A 7 -21.97 6.06 12.52
CA ASN A 7 -21.18 4.99 11.92
C ASN A 7 -20.17 5.61 10.93
N PRO A 8 -18.88 5.22 10.97
CA PRO A 8 -17.87 5.74 10.05
C PRO A 8 -18.33 5.50 8.60
N PRO A 9 -17.98 6.38 7.65
CA PRO A 9 -18.35 6.20 6.25
C PRO A 9 -17.80 4.90 5.68
N TYR A 10 -16.62 4.50 6.14
CA TYR A 10 -16.00 3.23 5.79
C TYR A 10 -15.97 2.29 7.01
N SER A 11 -16.30 1.03 6.81
CA SER A 11 -16.25 -0.02 7.84
C SER A 11 -15.07 -0.96 7.66
N LEU A 12 -14.41 -0.90 6.50
CA LEU A 12 -13.20 -1.65 6.18
C LEU A 12 -12.21 -0.72 5.47
N ALA A 13 -10.99 -0.65 6.00
CA ALA A 13 -9.85 -0.01 5.36
C ALA A 13 -8.83 -1.09 4.96
N ILE A 14 -8.51 -1.18 3.66
CA ILE A 14 -7.53 -2.10 3.10
C ILE A 14 -6.27 -1.31 2.79
N PHE A 15 -5.15 -1.64 3.44
CA PHE A 15 -3.88 -0.96 3.25
C PHE A 15 -2.92 -1.77 2.38
N ASP A 16 -2.14 -1.08 1.54
CA ASP A 16 -0.84 -1.59 1.10
C ASP A 16 0.19 -1.38 2.23
N LEU A 17 1.35 -2.01 2.12
CA LEU A 17 2.43 -1.89 3.10
C LEU A 17 3.52 -0.94 2.62
N ASP A 18 4.19 -1.32 1.52
CA ASP A 18 5.36 -0.64 0.99
C ASP A 18 5.00 0.71 0.39
N GLY A 19 5.69 1.78 0.80
CA GLY A 19 5.37 3.14 0.36
C GLY A 19 4.07 3.70 0.94
N THR A 20 3.25 2.89 1.61
CA THR A 20 1.99 3.32 2.23
C THR A 20 2.10 3.41 3.74
N LEU A 21 2.42 2.31 4.42
CA LEU A 21 2.64 2.24 5.86
C LEU A 21 4.13 2.18 6.20
N ALA A 22 4.95 1.53 5.37
CA ALA A 22 6.39 1.37 5.56
C ALA A 22 7.18 2.24 4.57
N ASP A 23 8.18 2.97 5.07
CA ASP A 23 9.09 3.79 4.27
C ASP A 23 10.18 2.91 3.65
N SER A 24 9.78 2.12 2.66
CA SER A 24 10.65 1.18 1.97
C SER A 24 11.26 1.71 0.68
N PHE A 25 10.86 2.90 0.22
CA PHE A 25 11.35 3.45 -1.05
C PHE A 25 12.86 3.74 -1.05
N PRO A 26 13.47 4.32 0.01
CA PRO A 26 14.92 4.51 0.05
C PRO A 26 15.71 3.17 0.00
N TRP A 27 15.21 2.14 0.68
CA TRP A 27 15.77 0.79 0.61
C TRP A 27 15.65 0.21 -0.81
N PHE A 28 14.48 0.35 -1.43
CA PHE A 28 14.24 -0.12 -2.80
C PHE A 28 15.24 0.50 -3.79
N LEU A 29 15.46 1.80 -3.72
CA LEU A 29 16.41 2.50 -4.61
C LEU A 29 17.84 1.97 -4.47
N ARG A 30 18.29 1.66 -3.25
CA ARG A 30 19.62 1.07 -3.02
C ARG A 30 19.74 -0.36 -3.55
N THR A 31 18.64 -1.09 -3.65
CA THR A 31 18.65 -2.54 -3.91
C THR A 31 18.29 -2.88 -5.35
N ILE A 32 17.54 -2.04 -6.05
CA ILE A 32 16.97 -2.37 -7.37
C ILE A 32 18.04 -2.73 -8.41
N ASN A 33 19.19 -2.06 -8.38
CA ASN A 33 20.25 -2.29 -9.34
C ASN A 33 21.01 -3.60 -9.08
N ASP A 34 21.12 -4.05 -7.84
CA ASP A 34 21.67 -5.36 -7.50
C ASP A 34 20.72 -6.48 -7.96
N VAL A 35 19.40 -6.23 -7.87
CA VAL A 35 18.38 -7.14 -8.41
C VAL A 35 18.44 -7.17 -9.93
N ALA A 36 18.63 -6.00 -10.59
CA ALA A 36 18.78 -5.90 -12.03
C ALA A 36 19.97 -6.72 -12.53
N ASP A 37 21.13 -6.60 -11.90
CA ASP A 37 22.33 -7.36 -12.25
C ASP A 37 22.10 -8.88 -12.06
N ARG A 38 21.47 -9.28 -10.96
CA ARG A 38 21.21 -10.69 -10.65
C ARG A 38 20.29 -11.36 -11.66
N PHE A 39 19.26 -10.64 -12.13
CA PHE A 39 18.22 -11.17 -13.01
C PHE A 39 18.36 -10.73 -14.47
N ASN A 40 19.47 -10.04 -14.77
CA ASN A 40 19.84 -9.59 -16.11
C ASN A 40 18.73 -8.78 -16.80
N PHE A 41 18.25 -7.73 -16.10
CA PHE A 41 17.41 -6.71 -16.69
C PHE A 41 18.08 -5.34 -16.58
N ARG A 42 17.56 -4.33 -17.26
CA ARG A 42 18.18 -2.99 -17.33
C ARG A 42 18.23 -2.31 -15.96
N ARG A 43 19.40 -1.79 -15.59
CA ARG A 43 19.57 -0.98 -14.39
C ARG A 43 18.79 0.32 -14.49
N VAL A 44 18.38 0.84 -13.34
CA VAL A 44 17.77 2.16 -13.19
C VAL A 44 18.88 3.20 -13.07
N ALA A 45 18.85 4.23 -13.91
CA ALA A 45 19.72 5.38 -13.78
C ALA A 45 19.12 6.42 -12.82
N ASP A 46 19.97 7.15 -12.08
CA ASP A 46 19.50 8.09 -11.05
C ASP A 46 18.63 9.20 -11.63
N ASP A 47 18.93 9.66 -12.85
CA ASP A 47 18.18 10.71 -13.53
C ASP A 47 16.84 10.25 -14.10
N GLU A 48 16.58 8.96 -14.19
CA GLU A 48 15.30 8.43 -14.66
C GLU A 48 14.33 8.06 -13.51
N ILE A 49 14.77 8.07 -12.25
CA ILE A 49 13.94 7.66 -11.11
C ILE A 49 12.64 8.44 -11.08
N GLU A 50 12.70 9.77 -11.22
CA GLU A 50 11.47 10.59 -11.18
C GLU A 50 10.54 10.29 -12.36
N ALA A 51 11.07 10.02 -13.54
CA ALA A 51 10.24 9.61 -14.70
C ALA A 51 9.59 8.24 -14.50
N LEU A 52 10.25 7.32 -13.79
CA LEU A 52 9.68 6.01 -13.43
C LEU A 52 8.59 6.13 -12.37
N ARG A 53 8.68 7.07 -11.44
CA ARG A 53 7.64 7.35 -10.45
C ARG A 53 6.31 7.84 -11.08
N HIS A 54 6.36 8.36 -12.28
CA HIS A 54 5.18 8.74 -13.06
C HIS A 54 4.59 7.60 -13.91
N ALA A 55 5.30 6.49 -14.03
CA ALA A 55 4.91 5.37 -14.87
C ALA A 55 4.10 4.31 -14.11
N SER A 56 3.24 3.60 -14.82
CA SER A 56 2.59 2.40 -14.30
C SER A 56 3.60 1.27 -14.09
N SER A 57 3.26 0.31 -13.23
CA SER A 57 4.12 -0.87 -13.01
C SER A 57 4.42 -1.65 -14.31
N ARG A 58 3.48 -1.66 -15.28
CA ARG A 58 3.70 -2.29 -16.59
C ARG A 58 4.72 -1.53 -17.43
N GLU A 59 4.62 -0.21 -17.46
CA GLU A 59 5.58 0.64 -18.16
C GLU A 59 6.97 0.55 -17.54
N ILE A 60 7.07 0.50 -16.21
CA ILE A 60 8.34 0.30 -15.51
C ILE A 60 8.98 -1.02 -15.94
N LEU A 61 8.22 -2.14 -15.90
CA LEU A 61 8.73 -3.43 -16.32
C LEU A 61 9.18 -3.44 -17.78
N ALA A 62 8.43 -2.77 -18.67
CA ALA A 62 8.78 -2.65 -20.09
C ALA A 62 10.04 -1.81 -20.30
N ARG A 63 10.16 -0.65 -19.63
CA ARG A 63 11.34 0.23 -19.73
C ARG A 63 12.60 -0.42 -19.17
N LEU A 64 12.47 -1.22 -18.12
CA LEU A 64 13.59 -1.95 -17.52
C LEU A 64 13.83 -3.31 -18.19
N GLU A 65 13.08 -3.64 -19.24
CA GLU A 65 13.22 -4.90 -19.99
C GLU A 65 13.13 -6.15 -19.09
N VAL A 66 12.28 -6.08 -18.06
CA VAL A 66 12.14 -7.18 -17.08
C VAL A 66 11.42 -8.35 -17.74
N PRO A 67 12.05 -9.54 -17.82
CA PRO A 67 11.38 -10.71 -18.36
C PRO A 67 10.23 -11.15 -17.46
N LEU A 68 9.00 -11.09 -17.96
CA LEU A 68 7.79 -11.34 -17.16
C LEU A 68 7.78 -12.74 -16.50
N TRP A 69 8.38 -13.72 -17.14
CA TRP A 69 8.50 -15.07 -16.59
C TRP A 69 9.42 -15.16 -15.36
N GLN A 70 10.31 -14.19 -15.17
CA GLN A 70 11.19 -14.10 -13.99
C GLN A 70 10.51 -13.39 -12.80
N LEU A 71 9.39 -12.71 -12.97
CA LEU A 71 8.72 -11.97 -11.89
C LEU A 71 8.51 -12.77 -10.60
N PRO A 72 8.12 -14.06 -10.63
CA PRO A 72 7.99 -14.85 -9.41
C PRO A 72 9.33 -15.05 -8.67
N ALA A 73 10.43 -15.22 -9.42
CA ALA A 73 11.76 -15.38 -8.86
C ALA A 73 12.30 -14.05 -8.30
N ILE A 74 12.13 -12.97 -9.05
CA ILE A 74 12.47 -11.59 -8.62
C ILE A 74 11.73 -11.26 -7.33
N ALA A 75 10.40 -11.46 -7.29
CA ALA A 75 9.60 -11.16 -6.12
C ALA A 75 10.02 -11.97 -4.88
N ARG A 76 10.35 -13.25 -5.06
CA ARG A 76 10.86 -14.09 -3.97
C ARG A 76 12.20 -13.59 -3.45
N HIS A 77 13.11 -13.22 -4.37
CA HIS A 77 14.41 -12.67 -4.01
C HIS A 77 14.29 -11.33 -3.28
N ALA A 78 13.47 -10.42 -3.80
CA ALA A 78 13.22 -9.12 -3.17
C ALA A 78 12.65 -9.27 -1.74
N ARG A 79 11.71 -10.20 -1.51
CA ARG A 79 11.18 -10.47 -0.17
C ARG A 79 12.25 -10.96 0.81
N ARG A 80 13.20 -11.79 0.34
CA ARG A 80 14.32 -12.25 1.14
C ARG A 80 15.25 -11.09 1.52
N LEU A 81 15.67 -10.29 0.54
CA LEU A 81 16.51 -9.11 0.78
C LEU A 81 15.83 -8.13 1.74
N LYS A 82 14.51 -7.97 1.62
CA LYS A 82 13.74 -7.11 2.50
C LYS A 82 13.69 -7.64 3.94
N ALA A 83 13.56 -8.95 4.12
CA ALA A 83 13.65 -9.57 5.44
C ALA A 83 15.04 -9.36 6.07
N GLU A 84 16.12 -9.51 5.28
CA GLU A 84 17.48 -9.26 5.72
C GLU A 84 17.72 -7.79 6.13
N ALA A 85 17.01 -6.84 5.50
CA ALA A 85 17.06 -5.40 5.74
C ALA A 85 15.92 -4.88 6.64
N ALA A 86 15.24 -5.76 7.38
CA ALA A 86 14.05 -5.37 8.15
C ALA A 86 14.28 -4.19 9.11
N ALA A 87 15.45 -4.11 9.74
CA ALA A 87 15.80 -3.02 10.65
C ALA A 87 16.00 -1.66 9.96
N GLU A 88 16.26 -1.63 8.64
CA GLU A 88 16.50 -0.40 7.89
C GLU A 88 15.21 0.27 7.39
N ILE A 89 14.12 -0.49 7.37
CA ILE A 89 12.82 -0.01 6.88
C ILE A 89 11.93 0.26 8.09
N SER A 90 11.57 1.51 8.33
CA SER A 90 10.66 1.91 9.41
C SER A 90 9.23 2.10 8.91
N LEU A 91 8.25 2.10 9.81
CA LEU A 91 6.94 2.63 9.50
C LEU A 91 7.04 4.16 9.37
N PHE A 92 6.19 4.74 8.53
CA PHE A 92 6.04 6.19 8.50
C PHE A 92 5.56 6.72 9.84
N ALA A 93 5.98 7.94 10.20
CA ALA A 93 5.53 8.58 11.43
C ALA A 93 4.00 8.67 11.48
N GLY A 94 3.43 8.34 12.63
CA GLY A 94 1.98 8.41 12.86
C GLY A 94 1.18 7.17 12.42
N VAL A 95 1.79 6.17 11.77
CA VAL A 95 1.08 4.94 11.33
C VAL A 95 0.40 4.25 12.50
N GLU A 96 1.11 4.00 13.60
CA GLU A 96 0.54 3.29 14.77
C GLU A 96 -0.65 4.04 15.36
N THR A 97 -0.52 5.37 15.51
CA THR A 97 -1.59 6.24 16.02
C THR A 97 -2.80 6.23 15.09
N MET A 98 -2.59 6.30 13.77
CA MET A 98 -3.65 6.27 12.77
C MET A 98 -4.38 4.93 12.77
N LEU A 99 -3.65 3.79 12.76
CA LEU A 99 -4.25 2.45 12.81
C LEU A 99 -5.06 2.22 14.09
N GLN A 100 -4.54 2.67 15.24
CA GLN A 100 -5.25 2.58 16.51
C GLN A 100 -6.52 3.44 16.50
N ALA A 101 -6.46 4.64 15.92
CA ALA A 101 -7.64 5.50 15.78
C ALA A 101 -8.72 4.87 14.93
N LEU A 102 -8.38 4.24 13.81
CA LEU A 102 -9.32 3.51 12.97
C LEU A 102 -9.97 2.34 13.73
N ALA A 103 -9.17 1.51 14.38
CA ALA A 103 -9.65 0.37 15.15
C ALA A 103 -10.58 0.80 16.30
N ASN A 104 -10.23 1.84 17.04
CA ASN A 104 -11.05 2.41 18.13
C ASN A 104 -12.40 2.97 17.64
N ASN A 105 -12.50 3.34 16.37
CA ASN A 105 -13.74 3.78 15.74
C ASN A 105 -14.51 2.65 15.03
N GLY A 106 -14.11 1.39 15.26
CA GLY A 106 -14.83 0.22 14.75
C GLY A 106 -14.58 -0.07 13.26
N VAL A 107 -13.54 0.50 12.66
CA VAL A 107 -13.12 0.18 11.29
C VAL A 107 -12.30 -1.10 11.31
N GLN A 108 -12.70 -2.09 10.53
CA GLN A 108 -11.89 -3.29 10.33
C GLN A 108 -10.66 -2.93 9.48
N LEU A 109 -9.49 -3.47 9.86
CA LEU A 109 -8.25 -3.26 9.12
C LEU A 109 -7.86 -4.51 8.36
N ALA A 110 -7.44 -4.33 7.12
CA ALA A 110 -6.91 -5.39 6.28
C ALA A 110 -5.61 -4.94 5.60
N LEU A 111 -4.68 -5.88 5.44
CA LEU A 111 -3.44 -5.65 4.69
C LEU A 111 -3.45 -6.49 3.40
N VAL A 112 -3.19 -5.83 2.27
CA VAL A 112 -3.01 -6.49 0.97
C VAL A 112 -1.69 -6.03 0.36
N THR A 113 -0.68 -6.86 0.45
CA THR A 113 0.70 -6.53 0.03
C THR A 113 1.32 -7.58 -0.88
N SER A 114 2.34 -7.20 -1.64
CA SER A 114 3.21 -8.12 -2.38
C SER A 114 4.24 -8.81 -1.48
N ASP A 115 4.45 -8.32 -0.26
CA ASP A 115 5.36 -8.92 0.70
C ASP A 115 4.81 -10.21 1.32
N SER A 116 5.65 -10.96 2.03
CA SER A 116 5.22 -12.13 2.82
C SER A 116 4.45 -11.67 4.07
N GLU A 117 3.57 -12.53 4.58
CA GLU A 117 2.88 -12.23 5.83
C GLU A 117 3.84 -12.13 7.02
N ALA A 118 4.90 -12.93 7.03
CA ALA A 118 5.92 -12.89 8.08
C ALA A 118 6.62 -11.51 8.11
N ASN A 119 7.11 -11.03 6.96
CA ASN A 119 7.75 -9.71 6.86
C ASN A 119 6.76 -8.59 7.23
N ALA A 120 5.52 -8.69 6.77
CA ALA A 120 4.50 -7.69 7.05
C ALA A 120 4.18 -7.59 8.54
N ARG A 121 4.02 -8.72 9.22
CA ARG A 121 3.76 -8.77 10.68
C ARG A 121 4.96 -8.27 11.48
N GLU A 122 6.17 -8.66 11.10
CA GLU A 122 7.41 -8.17 11.72
C GLU A 122 7.50 -6.65 11.60
N LYS A 123 7.21 -6.09 10.42
CA LYS A 123 7.25 -4.66 10.16
C LYS A 123 6.21 -3.88 10.94
N LEU A 124 4.98 -4.40 11.04
CA LEU A 124 3.90 -3.78 11.78
C LEU A 124 4.07 -3.89 13.31
N GLY A 125 4.91 -4.82 13.79
CA GLY A 125 5.10 -5.03 15.22
C GLY A 125 3.79 -5.28 15.95
N GLU A 126 3.57 -4.59 17.07
CA GLU A 126 2.33 -4.71 17.85
C GLU A 126 1.09 -4.28 17.06
N SER A 127 1.21 -3.34 16.13
CA SER A 127 0.10 -2.92 15.28
C SER A 127 -0.45 -4.03 14.38
N ALA A 128 0.30 -5.12 14.17
CA ALA A 128 -0.19 -6.27 13.41
C ALA A 128 -1.45 -6.90 14.03
N ALA A 129 -1.61 -6.80 15.36
CA ALA A 129 -2.78 -7.30 16.08
C ALA A 129 -4.07 -6.53 15.75
N LEU A 130 -3.98 -5.32 15.23
CA LEU A 130 -5.14 -4.51 14.81
C LEU A 130 -5.75 -4.99 13.49
N PHE A 131 -5.00 -5.74 12.70
CA PHE A 131 -5.45 -6.21 11.39
C PHE A 131 -6.24 -7.52 11.51
N ALA A 132 -7.52 -7.47 11.12
CA ALA A 132 -8.38 -8.65 11.07
C ALA A 132 -8.06 -9.57 9.87
N HIS A 133 -7.50 -9.01 8.79
CA HIS A 133 -7.26 -9.74 7.56
C HIS A 133 -5.89 -9.43 6.98
N PHE A 134 -5.16 -10.49 6.60
CA PHE A 134 -3.94 -10.42 5.82
C PHE A 134 -4.15 -11.18 4.50
N ASP A 135 -3.81 -10.57 3.37
CA ASP A 135 -3.73 -11.22 2.07
C ASP A 135 -2.41 -10.83 1.39
N CYS A 136 -1.36 -11.54 1.78
CA CYS A 136 0.03 -11.28 1.45
C CYS A 136 0.50 -12.02 0.20
N ALA A 137 1.75 -11.77 -0.22
CA ALA A 137 2.36 -12.35 -1.41
C ALA A 137 1.54 -12.13 -2.69
N ALA A 138 0.93 -10.93 -2.83
CA ALA A 138 0.25 -10.54 -4.05
C ALA A 138 1.23 -10.58 -5.23
N SER A 139 0.78 -11.14 -6.36
CA SER A 139 1.46 -10.89 -7.62
C SER A 139 1.25 -9.43 -8.03
N LEU A 140 2.13 -8.90 -8.87
CA LEU A 140 2.08 -7.51 -9.32
C LEU A 140 0.69 -7.09 -9.88
N PHE A 141 -0.03 -8.04 -10.48
CA PHE A 141 -1.36 -7.82 -11.08
C PHE A 141 -2.51 -8.49 -10.29
N GLY A 142 -2.24 -9.00 -9.11
CA GLY A 142 -3.20 -9.83 -8.35
C GLY A 142 -4.07 -9.08 -7.34
N LYS A 143 -3.87 -7.77 -7.13
CA LYS A 143 -4.58 -6.98 -6.10
C LYS A 143 -6.12 -7.03 -6.21
N PRO A 144 -6.74 -6.92 -7.40
CA PRO A 144 -8.21 -6.96 -7.48
C PRO A 144 -8.82 -8.24 -6.91
N ALA A 145 -8.22 -9.41 -7.20
CA ALA A 145 -8.70 -10.69 -6.68
C ALA A 145 -8.57 -10.79 -5.16
N LYS A 146 -7.49 -10.21 -4.60
CA LYS A 146 -7.25 -10.15 -3.17
C LYS A 146 -8.22 -9.20 -2.47
N PHE A 147 -8.48 -8.02 -3.03
CA PHE A 147 -9.49 -7.09 -2.52
C PHE A 147 -10.86 -7.77 -2.42
N ARG A 148 -11.33 -8.44 -3.50
CA ARG A 148 -12.59 -9.19 -3.46
C ARG A 148 -12.61 -10.26 -2.36
N ARG A 149 -11.49 -10.95 -2.15
CA ARG A 149 -11.37 -11.98 -1.13
C ARG A 149 -11.45 -11.40 0.28
N VAL A 150 -10.72 -10.31 0.54
CA VAL A 150 -10.74 -9.60 1.82
C VAL A 150 -12.13 -9.03 2.12
N ILE A 151 -12.76 -8.35 1.16
CA ILE A 151 -14.10 -7.78 1.30
C ILE A 151 -15.12 -8.86 1.68
N ARG A 152 -15.07 -10.01 0.97
CA ARG A 152 -15.95 -11.15 1.27
C ARG A 152 -15.70 -11.72 2.67
N ARG A 153 -14.43 -11.84 3.10
CA ARG A 153 -14.09 -12.34 4.45
C ARG A 153 -14.52 -11.36 5.53
N ALA A 154 -14.41 -10.07 5.28
CA ALA A 154 -14.81 -9.03 6.22
C ALA A 154 -16.34 -8.89 6.35
N GLY A 155 -17.11 -9.39 5.38
CA GLY A 155 -18.57 -9.25 5.37
C GLY A 155 -19.05 -7.81 5.24
N VAL A 156 -18.24 -6.94 4.58
CA VAL A 156 -18.55 -5.51 4.44
C VAL A 156 -19.00 -5.22 3.02
N GLU A 157 -20.06 -4.42 2.88
CA GLU A 157 -20.53 -3.96 1.56
C GLU A 157 -19.48 -3.09 0.85
N PRO A 158 -19.27 -3.25 -0.48
CA PRO A 158 -18.26 -2.52 -1.23
C PRO A 158 -18.32 -0.99 -1.05
N GLY A 159 -19.51 -0.41 -0.95
CA GLY A 159 -19.70 1.03 -0.73
C GLY A 159 -19.21 1.54 0.64
N ARG A 160 -18.83 0.64 1.53
CA ARG A 160 -18.25 0.96 2.85
C ARG A 160 -16.79 0.51 3.00
N VAL A 161 -16.12 0.27 1.88
CA VAL A 161 -14.72 -0.16 1.83
C VAL A 161 -13.89 0.92 1.17
N ILE A 162 -12.72 1.20 1.75
CA ILE A 162 -11.69 2.03 1.13
C ILE A 162 -10.39 1.24 1.03
N ALA A 163 -9.74 1.27 -0.15
CA ALA A 163 -8.38 0.80 -0.32
C ALA A 163 -7.42 2.00 -0.30
N ILE A 164 -6.33 1.89 0.44
CA ILE A 164 -5.34 2.96 0.62
C ILE A 164 -3.98 2.43 0.17
N GLY A 165 -3.36 3.13 -0.78
CA GLY A 165 -2.09 2.76 -1.37
C GLY A 165 -1.37 3.95 -2.01
N ASP A 166 -0.18 3.71 -2.51
CA ASP A 166 0.73 4.74 -3.04
C ASP A 166 1.09 4.55 -4.52
N GLU A 167 0.54 3.52 -5.17
CA GLU A 167 0.82 3.24 -6.57
C GLU A 167 -0.43 3.31 -7.46
N VAL A 168 -0.21 3.55 -8.76
CA VAL A 168 -1.25 3.50 -9.81
C VAL A 168 -2.08 2.22 -9.74
N ARG A 169 -1.43 1.07 -9.52
CA ARG A 169 -2.08 -0.24 -9.43
C ARG A 169 -3.06 -0.37 -8.25
N ASP A 170 -2.92 0.44 -7.19
CA ASP A 170 -3.84 0.43 -6.05
C ASP A 170 -5.16 1.08 -6.43
N ILE A 171 -5.09 2.22 -7.12
CA ILE A 171 -6.25 2.92 -7.67
C ILE A 171 -6.99 2.04 -8.68
N GLU A 172 -6.23 1.46 -9.63
CA GLU A 172 -6.79 0.55 -10.64
C GLU A 172 -7.48 -0.66 -10.00
N ALA A 173 -6.85 -1.25 -8.97
CA ALA A 173 -7.41 -2.40 -8.26
C ALA A 173 -8.68 -2.05 -7.50
N ALA A 174 -8.73 -0.91 -6.81
CA ALA A 174 -9.92 -0.44 -6.10
C ALA A 174 -11.09 -0.23 -7.07
N ARG A 175 -10.85 0.44 -8.19
CA ARG A 175 -11.85 0.64 -9.25
C ARG A 175 -12.35 -0.65 -9.86
N ALA A 176 -11.47 -1.60 -10.14
CA ALA A 176 -11.83 -2.89 -10.72
C ALA A 176 -12.75 -3.74 -9.81
N VAL A 177 -12.86 -3.38 -8.53
CA VAL A 177 -13.73 -4.06 -7.56
C VAL A 177 -14.87 -3.17 -7.03
N GLY A 178 -14.95 -1.91 -7.49
CA GLY A 178 -16.03 -0.99 -7.16
C GLY A 178 -15.98 -0.46 -5.73
N ILE A 179 -14.79 -0.24 -5.17
CA ILE A 179 -14.60 0.34 -3.84
C ILE A 179 -13.91 1.70 -3.92
N ALA A 180 -14.05 2.49 -2.86
CA ALA A 180 -13.35 3.76 -2.76
C ALA A 180 -11.83 3.57 -2.72
N CYS A 181 -11.10 4.56 -3.23
CA CYS A 181 -9.66 4.55 -3.31
C CYS A 181 -9.08 5.82 -2.68
N GLY A 182 -8.18 5.64 -1.74
CA GLY A 182 -7.34 6.67 -1.15
C GLY A 182 -5.90 6.52 -1.62
N ALA A 183 -5.32 7.58 -2.18
CA ALA A 183 -3.92 7.59 -2.58
C ALA A 183 -3.09 8.41 -1.60
N VAL A 184 -1.94 7.90 -1.17
CA VAL A 184 -1.00 8.63 -0.32
C VAL A 184 0.09 9.28 -1.17
N SER A 185 0.52 10.50 -0.81
CA SER A 185 1.45 11.30 -1.63
C SER A 185 2.93 11.10 -1.30
N TRP A 186 3.24 10.29 -0.29
CA TRP A 186 4.61 10.10 0.22
C TRP A 186 5.29 8.82 -0.25
N GLY A 187 4.62 7.97 -1.06
CA GLY A 187 5.12 6.67 -1.48
C GLY A 187 5.93 6.65 -2.78
N TYR A 188 5.86 5.52 -3.48
CA TYR A 188 6.64 5.22 -4.68
C TYR A 188 6.22 6.05 -5.90
N ALA A 189 4.91 6.14 -6.19
CA ALA A 189 4.45 6.91 -7.33
C ALA A 189 4.50 8.42 -7.06
N ALA A 190 4.78 9.19 -8.10
CA ALA A 190 4.72 10.65 -8.02
C ALA A 190 3.28 11.10 -7.73
N PRO A 191 3.06 12.06 -6.82
CA PRO A 191 1.72 12.53 -6.48
C PRO A 191 0.92 13.04 -7.68
N ALA A 192 1.61 13.60 -8.69
CA ALA A 192 0.96 14.06 -9.92
C ALA A 192 0.38 12.90 -10.74
N ALA A 193 1.08 11.76 -10.80
CA ALA A 193 0.59 10.56 -11.50
C ALA A 193 -0.67 9.99 -10.80
N LEU A 194 -0.68 9.98 -9.47
CA LEU A 194 -1.84 9.53 -8.70
C LEU A 194 -3.03 10.49 -8.87
N ARG A 195 -2.80 11.82 -8.81
CA ARG A 195 -3.85 12.82 -9.02
C ARG A 195 -4.48 12.74 -10.42
N ALA A 196 -3.68 12.44 -11.45
CA ALA A 196 -4.18 12.29 -12.82
C ALA A 196 -5.21 11.17 -12.95
N LEU A 197 -5.18 10.19 -12.06
CA LEU A 197 -6.17 9.13 -11.98
C LEU A 197 -7.40 9.51 -11.16
N ALA A 198 -7.49 10.71 -10.58
CA ALA A 198 -8.61 11.19 -9.77
C ALA A 198 -9.07 10.15 -8.72
N PRO A 199 -8.25 9.75 -7.73
CA PRO A 199 -8.69 8.91 -6.63
C PRO A 199 -9.79 9.61 -5.82
N ASP A 200 -10.63 8.85 -5.09
CA ASP A 200 -11.68 9.43 -4.25
C ASP A 200 -11.11 10.33 -3.15
N HIS A 201 -9.94 9.97 -2.63
CA HIS A 201 -9.20 10.75 -1.65
C HIS A 201 -7.71 10.79 -1.98
N MET A 202 -7.10 11.95 -1.71
CA MET A 202 -5.64 12.13 -1.81
C MET A 202 -5.13 12.62 -0.45
N PHE A 203 -4.26 11.83 0.18
CA PHE A 203 -3.71 12.12 1.50
C PHE A 203 -2.31 12.70 1.39
N ALA A 204 -2.09 13.84 2.04
CA ALA A 204 -0.77 14.47 2.15
C ALA A 204 -0.09 14.13 3.49
N GLN A 205 -0.88 13.78 4.52
CA GLN A 205 -0.39 13.44 5.85
C GLN A 205 -1.12 12.21 6.40
N MET A 206 -0.46 11.50 7.32
CA MET A 206 -0.96 10.23 7.87
C MET A 206 -2.27 10.37 8.67
N ASP A 207 -2.42 11.47 9.40
CA ASP A 207 -3.60 11.75 10.22
C ASP A 207 -4.86 12.06 9.40
N GLU A 208 -4.71 12.54 8.18
CA GLU A 208 -5.84 12.77 7.27
C GLU A 208 -6.62 11.49 6.98
N ILE A 209 -5.94 10.32 6.99
CA ILE A 209 -6.58 9.03 6.76
C ILE A 209 -7.67 8.77 7.80
N ALA A 210 -7.33 8.90 9.09
CA ALA A 210 -8.31 8.67 10.16
C ALA A 210 -9.46 9.68 10.10
N ASN A 211 -9.15 10.94 9.75
CA ASN A 211 -10.17 12.00 9.62
C ASN A 211 -11.21 11.67 8.55
N VAL A 212 -10.75 11.20 7.39
CA VAL A 212 -11.62 10.84 6.27
C VAL A 212 -12.37 9.53 6.54
N VAL A 213 -11.65 8.48 6.96
CA VAL A 213 -12.21 7.13 7.13
C VAL A 213 -13.24 7.09 8.26
N CYS A 214 -13.01 7.84 9.35
CA CYS A 214 -13.90 7.87 10.51
C CYS A 214 -14.81 9.10 10.55
N ARG A 215 -14.65 10.09 9.63
CA ARG A 215 -15.26 11.43 9.75
C ARG A 215 -15.00 12.08 11.11
N ILE A 216 -13.80 11.98 11.60
CA ILE A 216 -13.39 12.67 12.80
C ILE A 216 -13.00 14.10 12.39
N SER A 217 -13.77 15.11 12.78
CA SER A 217 -13.30 16.48 12.70
C SER A 217 -12.33 16.71 13.86
N LEU A 218 -11.04 16.64 13.61
CA LEU A 218 -10.09 17.24 14.53
C LEU A 218 -10.33 18.75 14.50
N LYS A 219 -10.98 19.28 15.56
CA LYS A 219 -10.97 20.72 15.77
C LYS A 219 -9.54 21.13 16.08
N ALA A 220 -8.96 21.94 15.19
CA ALA A 220 -7.74 22.67 15.45
C ALA A 220 -7.82 23.47 16.74
#